data_764b3ea26e7a92e9627607ddb3094020
#
_entry.id   764b3ea26e7a92e9627607ddb3094020
#
_cell.length_a   1.000
_cell.length_b   1.000
_cell.length_c   1.000
_cell.angle_alpha   90.00
_cell.angle_beta   90.00
_cell.angle_gamma   90.00
#
_symmetry.space_group_name_H-M   'P 1'
#
loop_
_entity.id
_entity.type
_entity.pdbx_description
1 polymer ?
#
loop_
_entity_poly.entity_id
_entity_poly.type
_entity_poly.pdbx_seq_one_letter_code
_entity_poly.pdbx_strand_id
1 'polypeptide(L)'
;EHAHEYPFCSQLAAGWDKPWLLYVAALFHDIAKGRGGDHSELGATEVRRFCQQHGITGADAKLIEFLVREHLLMSQIAQKEDLSDPDVIQAFAQRVGNVRNLTALYLLTVADVRGTSPKVWNAWKGKLLEDLYRLTVRALGGRAPDAGAVIESRKRQALIQLTMASEPHESHKALWDTLDVSYFMRHDAGDIAWHTRQLARYARAAQDAIKSEATSADSTSAEGQNHTKPETPVIVRARLSPLGEGLQVLVYAADRPDLFARICGYFDRAG
;
A
#
# COMPACT_ATOMS: atom_id res chain seq x y z
N GLU A 1 3.73 6.76 24.49
CA GLU A 1 2.81 5.78 25.09
C GLU A 1 2.22 4.78 24.07
N HIS A 2 2.10 5.15 22.78
CA HIS A 2 1.46 4.33 21.72
C HIS A 2 2.45 3.79 20.67
N ALA A 3 3.73 3.65 21.00
CA ALA A 3 4.77 3.23 20.04
C ALA A 3 4.51 1.84 19.44
N HIS A 4 3.85 0.96 20.18
CA HIS A 4 3.50 -0.39 19.74
C HIS A 4 2.34 -0.43 18.75
N GLU A 5 1.44 0.58 18.78
CA GLU A 5 0.31 0.68 17.85
C GLU A 5 0.76 1.20 16.47
N TYR A 6 1.82 2.03 16.44
CA TYR A 6 2.31 2.70 15.22
C TYR A 6 3.84 2.67 15.16
N PRO A 7 4.45 1.49 15.05
CA PRO A 7 5.90 1.34 15.18
C PRO A 7 6.67 2.15 14.14
N PHE A 8 6.20 2.20 12.90
CA PHE A 8 6.87 2.96 11.84
C PHE A 8 6.80 4.48 12.09
N CYS A 9 5.63 5.02 12.42
CA CYS A 9 5.47 6.43 12.77
C CYS A 9 6.32 6.80 14.00
N SER A 10 6.33 5.95 15.02
CA SER A 10 7.10 6.16 16.25
C SER A 10 8.60 6.14 16.00
N GLN A 11 9.08 5.27 15.12
CA GLN A 11 10.48 5.23 14.71
C GLN A 11 10.90 6.53 14.01
N LEU A 12 10.09 7.03 13.07
CA LEU A 12 10.38 8.30 12.39
C LEU A 12 10.32 9.48 13.34
N ALA A 13 9.34 9.51 14.25
CA ALA A 13 9.21 10.57 15.25
C ALA A 13 10.38 10.59 16.24
N ALA A 14 10.88 9.43 16.66
CA ALA A 14 12.04 9.33 17.55
C ALA A 14 13.34 9.86 16.89
N GLY A 15 13.45 9.74 15.56
CA GLY A 15 14.58 10.31 14.80
C GLY A 15 14.42 11.78 14.41
N TRP A 16 13.29 12.43 14.77
CA TRP A 16 13.02 13.81 14.38
C TRP A 16 13.67 14.80 15.35
N ASP A 17 14.55 15.66 14.83
CA ASP A 17 15.41 16.55 15.64
C ASP A 17 14.69 17.79 16.18
N LYS A 18 13.65 18.28 15.51
CA LYS A 18 12.94 19.53 15.87
C LYS A 18 11.42 19.33 15.96
N PRO A 19 10.89 18.65 17.00
CA PRO A 19 9.44 18.37 17.12
C PRO A 19 8.55 19.62 17.08
N TRP A 20 9.07 20.77 17.56
CA TRP A 20 8.33 22.02 17.58
C TRP A 20 7.88 22.51 16.19
N LEU A 21 8.62 22.17 15.10
CA LEU A 21 8.23 22.49 13.74
C LEU A 21 6.90 21.82 13.37
N LEU A 22 6.72 20.57 13.80
CA LEU A 22 5.47 19.83 13.58
C LEU A 22 4.32 20.41 14.41
N TYR A 23 4.59 20.87 15.62
CA TYR A 23 3.57 21.51 16.47
C TYR A 23 3.08 22.83 15.86
N VAL A 24 3.99 23.66 15.34
CA VAL A 24 3.59 24.89 14.64
C VAL A 24 2.81 24.55 13.37
N ALA A 25 3.26 23.59 12.56
CA ALA A 25 2.53 23.18 11.36
C ALA A 25 1.14 22.62 11.71
N ALA A 26 1.03 21.80 12.76
CA ALA A 26 -0.25 21.26 13.24
C ALA A 26 -1.19 22.35 13.75
N LEU A 27 -0.68 23.41 14.37
CA LEU A 27 -1.51 24.55 14.80
C LEU A 27 -2.07 25.33 13.62
N PHE A 28 -1.33 25.44 12.53
CA PHE A 28 -1.68 26.28 11.37
C PHE A 28 -2.32 25.54 10.20
N HIS A 29 -2.27 24.22 10.12
CA HIS A 29 -2.68 23.48 8.92
C HIS A 29 -4.13 23.78 8.48
N ASP A 30 -5.03 23.95 9.42
CA ASP A 30 -6.46 24.24 9.22
C ASP A 30 -6.87 25.67 9.62
N ILE A 31 -5.92 26.56 9.94
CA ILE A 31 -6.19 27.91 10.50
C ILE A 31 -7.12 28.77 9.63
N ALA A 32 -7.08 28.55 8.32
CA ALA A 32 -7.86 29.30 7.35
C ALA A 32 -9.15 28.58 6.88
N LYS A 33 -9.49 27.45 7.49
CA LYS A 33 -10.68 26.67 7.14
C LYS A 33 -11.95 27.50 7.34
N GLY A 34 -12.83 27.49 6.34
CA GLY A 34 -14.08 28.27 6.38
C GLY A 34 -13.95 29.74 5.96
N ARG A 35 -12.75 30.24 5.60
CA ARG A 35 -12.57 31.64 5.17
C ARG A 35 -12.84 31.88 3.67
N GLY A 36 -13.26 30.86 2.92
CA GLY A 36 -13.40 30.90 1.46
C GLY A 36 -12.05 30.73 0.74
N GLY A 37 -12.07 30.10 -0.41
CA GLY A 37 -10.86 29.74 -1.17
C GLY A 37 -10.13 28.53 -0.61
N ASP A 38 -8.89 28.31 -1.09
CA ASP A 38 -8.05 27.20 -0.64
C ASP A 38 -7.43 27.52 0.74
N HIS A 39 -7.90 26.82 1.77
CA HIS A 39 -7.44 27.03 3.15
C HIS A 39 -5.97 26.67 3.35
N SER A 40 -5.40 25.77 2.54
CA SER A 40 -3.99 25.38 2.60
C SER A 40 -3.09 26.54 2.15
N GLU A 41 -3.44 27.19 1.04
CA GLU A 41 -2.70 28.37 0.55
C GLU A 41 -2.86 29.59 1.47
N LEU A 42 -4.07 29.84 1.96
CA LEU A 42 -4.32 30.88 2.93
C LEU A 42 -3.57 30.64 4.23
N GLY A 43 -3.60 29.41 4.75
CA GLY A 43 -2.87 28.98 5.94
C GLY A 43 -1.36 29.11 5.78
N ALA A 44 -0.82 28.74 4.62
CA ALA A 44 0.59 28.92 4.31
C ALA A 44 1.02 30.40 4.34
N THR A 45 0.15 31.31 3.90
CA THR A 45 0.40 32.74 3.98
C THR A 45 0.37 33.24 5.43
N GLU A 46 -0.57 32.76 6.25
CA GLU A 46 -0.64 33.12 7.66
C GLU A 46 0.57 32.60 8.45
N VAL A 47 0.96 31.33 8.25
CA VAL A 47 2.11 30.78 8.98
C VAL A 47 3.43 31.42 8.56
N ARG A 48 3.58 31.84 7.30
CA ARG A 48 4.75 32.60 6.83
C ARG A 48 4.87 33.92 7.62
N ARG A 49 3.76 34.65 7.78
CA ARG A 49 3.71 35.90 8.58
C ARG A 49 4.06 35.62 10.04
N PHE A 50 3.51 34.56 10.62
CA PHE A 50 3.85 34.12 11.97
C PHE A 50 5.35 33.81 12.11
N CYS A 51 5.94 33.06 11.21
CA CYS A 51 7.37 32.74 11.21
C CYS A 51 8.23 34.02 11.20
N GLN A 52 7.88 34.99 10.35
CA GLN A 52 8.58 36.28 10.28
C GLN A 52 8.51 37.05 11.60
N GLN A 53 7.33 37.12 12.22
CA GLN A 53 7.12 37.83 13.49
C GLN A 53 7.87 37.20 14.67
N HIS A 54 8.07 35.87 14.62
CA HIS A 54 8.72 35.12 15.69
C HIS A 54 10.18 34.75 15.40
N GLY A 55 10.78 35.33 14.35
CA GLY A 55 12.18 35.10 14.03
C GLY A 55 12.52 33.69 13.55
N ILE A 56 11.51 32.94 13.11
CA ILE A 56 11.70 31.62 12.47
C ILE A 56 12.10 31.88 11.02
N THR A 57 13.27 31.43 10.62
CA THR A 57 13.85 31.77 9.31
C THR A 57 14.42 30.53 8.59
N GLY A 58 14.89 30.73 7.36
CA GLY A 58 15.63 29.73 6.60
C GLY A 58 14.85 28.45 6.28
N ALA A 59 15.49 27.32 6.49
CA ALA A 59 14.92 26.00 6.18
C ALA A 59 13.73 25.63 7.08
N ASP A 60 13.74 26.10 8.33
CA ASP A 60 12.67 25.80 9.29
C ASP A 60 11.35 26.50 8.90
N ALA A 61 11.41 27.79 8.54
CA ALA A 61 10.24 28.52 8.05
C ALA A 61 9.67 27.92 6.76
N LYS A 62 10.56 27.55 5.80
CA LYS A 62 10.17 26.90 4.55
C LYS A 62 9.49 25.55 4.79
N LEU A 63 10.00 24.77 5.74
CA LEU A 63 9.40 23.48 6.09
C LEU A 63 8.01 23.65 6.69
N ILE A 64 7.82 24.57 7.64
CA ILE A 64 6.51 24.83 8.26
C ILE A 64 5.51 25.29 7.18
N GLU A 65 5.91 26.23 6.33
CA GLU A 65 5.07 26.72 5.23
C GLU A 65 4.69 25.60 4.26
N PHE A 66 5.66 24.76 3.87
CA PHE A 66 5.41 23.59 3.03
C PHE A 66 4.41 22.63 3.70
N LEU A 67 4.58 22.32 4.98
CA LEU A 67 3.70 21.42 5.71
C LEU A 67 2.25 21.92 5.74
N VAL A 68 2.05 23.22 6.00
CA VAL A 68 0.70 23.81 6.02
C VAL A 68 0.10 23.80 4.61
N ARG A 69 0.86 24.13 3.58
CA ARG A 69 0.38 24.12 2.19
C ARG A 69 0.01 22.73 1.71
N GLU A 70 0.84 21.73 2.05
CA GLU A 70 0.74 20.39 1.48
C GLU A 70 0.13 19.36 2.45
N HIS A 71 -0.48 19.79 3.56
CA HIS A 71 -0.94 18.85 4.61
C HIS A 71 -1.93 17.80 4.11
N LEU A 72 -2.73 18.08 3.08
CA LEU A 72 -3.68 17.15 2.47
C LEU A 72 -3.05 16.25 1.39
N LEU A 73 -1.90 16.63 0.84
CA LEU A 73 -1.33 16.01 -0.35
C LEU A 73 -1.08 14.52 -0.16
N MET A 74 -0.42 14.14 0.93
CA MET A 74 -0.04 12.75 1.16
C MET A 74 -1.26 11.84 1.36
N SER A 75 -2.27 12.30 2.08
CA SER A 75 -3.50 11.54 2.30
C SER A 75 -4.33 11.41 1.01
N GLN A 76 -4.33 12.43 0.16
CA GLN A 76 -5.03 12.41 -1.13
C GLN A 76 -4.38 11.40 -2.09
N ILE A 77 -3.06 11.44 -2.24
CA ILE A 77 -2.34 10.51 -3.13
C ILE A 77 -2.47 9.08 -2.61
N ALA A 78 -2.24 8.85 -1.33
CA ALA A 78 -2.32 7.51 -0.76
C ALA A 78 -3.69 6.84 -0.91
N GLN A 79 -4.78 7.62 -0.94
CA GLN A 79 -6.15 7.08 -0.98
C GLN A 79 -6.79 7.11 -2.37
N LYS A 80 -6.29 7.92 -3.32
CA LYS A 80 -6.96 8.17 -4.60
C LYS A 80 -6.14 7.77 -5.82
N GLU A 81 -4.82 7.60 -5.67
CA GLU A 81 -3.92 7.30 -6.77
C GLU A 81 -3.40 5.86 -6.73
N ASP A 82 -3.01 5.34 -7.88
CA ASP A 82 -2.35 4.02 -7.96
C ASP A 82 -0.87 4.16 -7.57
N LEU A 83 -0.52 3.71 -6.37
CA LEU A 83 0.85 3.74 -5.87
C LEU A 83 1.79 2.76 -6.61
N SER A 84 1.28 1.89 -7.47
CA SER A 84 2.11 1.06 -8.35
C SER A 84 2.55 1.77 -9.62
N ASP A 85 1.96 2.93 -9.92
CA ASP A 85 2.36 3.79 -11.04
C ASP A 85 3.62 4.61 -10.67
N PRO A 86 4.76 4.38 -11.34
CA PRO A 86 5.99 5.12 -11.09
C PRO A 86 5.86 6.63 -11.31
N ASP A 87 5.01 7.07 -12.24
CA ASP A 87 4.85 8.50 -12.56
C ASP A 87 4.16 9.23 -11.41
N VAL A 88 3.18 8.60 -10.75
CA VAL A 88 2.54 9.13 -9.53
C VAL A 88 3.57 9.33 -8.42
N ILE A 89 4.42 8.34 -8.19
CA ILE A 89 5.47 8.40 -7.16
C ILE A 89 6.51 9.45 -7.50
N GLN A 90 6.91 9.56 -8.77
CA GLN A 90 7.89 10.53 -9.22
C GLN A 90 7.36 11.97 -9.09
N ALA A 91 6.11 12.23 -9.48
CA ALA A 91 5.47 13.53 -9.33
C ALA A 91 5.34 13.93 -7.85
N PHE A 92 4.96 13.00 -6.98
CA PHE A 92 4.91 13.25 -5.55
C PHE A 92 6.30 13.52 -4.96
N ALA A 93 7.33 12.75 -5.34
CA ALA A 93 8.70 12.96 -4.91
C ALA A 93 9.23 14.35 -5.32
N GLN A 94 8.98 14.79 -6.55
CA GLN A 94 9.33 16.12 -7.02
C GLN A 94 8.66 17.23 -6.19
N ARG A 95 7.39 17.07 -5.88
CA ARG A 95 6.64 18.07 -5.08
C ARG A 95 7.12 18.13 -3.63
N VAL A 96 7.48 17.02 -3.03
CA VAL A 96 8.03 16.94 -1.66
C VAL A 96 9.49 17.42 -1.60
N GLY A 97 10.28 17.11 -2.59
CA GLY A 97 11.63 17.62 -2.84
C GLY A 97 12.76 16.91 -2.08
N ASN A 98 12.56 16.49 -0.84
CA ASN A 98 13.58 15.79 -0.05
C ASN A 98 12.98 14.92 1.07
N VAL A 99 13.81 14.01 1.63
CA VAL A 99 13.38 13.06 2.68
C VAL A 99 12.95 13.77 3.96
N ARG A 100 13.57 14.92 4.32
CA ARG A 100 13.19 15.68 5.51
C ARG A 100 11.74 16.20 5.42
N ASN A 101 11.40 16.82 4.29
CA ASN A 101 10.03 17.27 4.01
C ASN A 101 9.04 16.10 4.01
N LEU A 102 9.41 14.98 3.37
CA LEU A 102 8.61 13.78 3.33
C LEU A 102 8.32 13.22 4.74
N THR A 103 9.36 13.13 5.58
CA THR A 103 9.21 12.62 6.95
C THR A 103 8.30 13.53 7.78
N ALA A 104 8.49 14.85 7.69
CA ALA A 104 7.66 15.81 8.38
C ALA A 104 6.20 15.75 7.90
N LEU A 105 5.98 15.65 6.58
CA LEU A 105 4.65 15.54 6.00
C LEU A 105 3.95 14.25 6.43
N TYR A 106 4.67 13.11 6.44
CA TYR A 106 4.14 11.85 6.94
C TYR A 106 3.69 11.95 8.40
N LEU A 107 4.55 12.48 9.27
CA LEU A 107 4.25 12.65 10.70
C LEU A 107 3.04 13.55 10.93
N LEU A 108 2.95 14.68 10.21
CA LEU A 108 1.81 15.60 10.26
C LEU A 108 0.54 14.93 9.75
N THR A 109 0.59 14.22 8.62
CA THR A 109 -0.58 13.53 8.04
C THR A 109 -1.12 12.45 8.98
N VAL A 110 -0.24 11.66 9.61
CA VAL A 110 -0.68 10.65 10.61
C VAL A 110 -1.34 11.33 11.81
N ALA A 111 -0.76 12.43 12.30
CA ALA A 111 -1.31 13.18 13.44
C ALA A 111 -2.67 13.79 13.11
N ASP A 112 -2.82 14.40 11.94
CA ASP A 112 -4.06 15.02 11.46
C ASP A 112 -5.19 13.98 11.29
N VAL A 113 -4.94 12.91 10.53
CA VAL A 113 -5.95 11.86 10.28
C VAL A 113 -6.41 11.21 11.59
N ARG A 114 -5.50 10.97 12.54
CA ARG A 114 -5.85 10.43 13.86
C ARG A 114 -6.56 11.43 14.76
N GLY A 115 -6.17 12.69 14.69
CA GLY A 115 -6.74 13.79 15.46
C GLY A 115 -8.16 14.13 15.03
N THR A 116 -8.51 13.92 13.77
CA THR A 116 -9.82 14.23 13.22
C THR A 116 -10.91 13.34 13.84
N SER A 117 -10.71 12.02 13.88
CA SER A 117 -11.61 11.08 14.55
C SER A 117 -10.98 9.70 14.66
N PRO A 118 -11.18 8.97 15.78
CA PRO A 118 -10.76 7.58 15.91
C PRO A 118 -11.31 6.66 14.81
N LYS A 119 -12.47 6.99 14.24
CA LYS A 119 -13.10 6.22 13.15
C LYS A 119 -12.46 6.44 11.78
N VAL A 120 -11.71 7.52 11.61
CA VAL A 120 -11.09 7.88 10.31
C VAL A 120 -9.79 7.10 10.10
N TRP A 121 -9.06 6.79 11.17
CA TRP A 121 -7.85 5.99 11.12
C TRP A 121 -8.17 4.49 11.13
N ASN A 122 -7.51 3.73 10.27
CA ASN A 122 -7.47 2.28 10.32
C ASN A 122 -6.12 1.76 9.81
N ALA A 123 -5.84 0.47 10.05
CA ALA A 123 -4.59 -0.16 9.69
C ALA A 123 -4.31 -0.11 8.17
N TRP A 124 -5.36 -0.18 7.34
CA TRP A 124 -5.24 -0.08 5.89
C TRP A 124 -4.73 1.30 5.44
N LYS A 125 -5.30 2.40 5.98
CA LYS A 125 -4.81 3.76 5.71
C LYS A 125 -3.37 3.95 6.18
N GLY A 126 -3.04 3.43 7.36
CA GLY A 126 -1.68 3.44 7.88
C GLY A 126 -0.70 2.76 6.92
N LYS A 127 -1.09 1.60 6.37
CA LYS A 127 -0.29 0.87 5.38
C LYS A 127 -0.10 1.64 4.09
N LEU A 128 -1.16 2.25 3.54
CA LEU A 128 -1.05 3.08 2.33
C LEU A 128 -0.09 4.26 2.51
N LEU A 129 -0.17 4.97 3.63
CA LEU A 129 0.73 6.08 3.94
C LEU A 129 2.18 5.62 4.08
N GLU A 130 2.41 4.49 4.75
CA GLU A 130 3.74 3.89 4.88
C GLU A 130 4.30 3.46 3.52
N ASP A 131 3.50 2.82 2.68
CA ASP A 131 3.92 2.38 1.35
C ASP A 131 4.28 3.57 0.46
N LEU A 132 3.44 4.63 0.44
CA LEU A 132 3.75 5.88 -0.26
C LEU A 132 5.05 6.50 0.25
N TYR A 133 5.26 6.57 1.57
CA TYR A 133 6.50 7.07 2.16
C TYR A 133 7.72 6.28 1.66
N ARG A 134 7.68 4.95 1.75
CA ARG A 134 8.79 4.08 1.36
C ARG A 134 9.12 4.17 -0.13
N LEU A 135 8.09 4.21 -0.98
CA LEU A 135 8.26 4.40 -2.42
C LEU A 135 8.89 5.76 -2.75
N THR A 136 8.42 6.81 -2.08
CA THR A 136 8.93 8.17 -2.29
C THR A 136 10.37 8.36 -1.81
N VAL A 137 10.75 7.77 -0.66
CA VAL A 137 12.16 7.77 -0.21
C VAL A 137 13.07 7.22 -1.30
N ARG A 138 12.64 6.14 -1.97
CA ARG A 138 13.40 5.53 -3.07
C ARG A 138 13.53 6.48 -4.26
N ALA A 139 12.43 7.13 -4.65
CA ALA A 139 12.40 8.09 -5.75
C ALA A 139 13.25 9.33 -5.48
N LEU A 140 13.40 9.74 -4.20
CA LEU A 140 14.25 10.86 -3.77
C LEU A 140 15.76 10.55 -3.73
N GLY A 141 16.20 9.43 -4.28
CA GLY A 141 17.62 9.06 -4.32
C GLY A 141 18.07 8.25 -3.10
N GLY A 142 17.16 7.87 -2.21
CA GLY A 142 17.38 6.72 -1.34
C GLY A 142 17.59 5.51 -2.25
N ARG A 143 18.67 4.73 -1.99
CA ARG A 143 18.99 3.55 -2.78
C ARG A 143 17.72 2.72 -2.94
N ALA A 144 17.10 2.79 -4.10
CA ALA A 144 15.97 1.93 -4.41
C ALA A 144 16.49 0.50 -4.23
N PRO A 145 15.91 -0.31 -3.33
CA PRO A 145 16.17 -1.72 -3.43
C PRO A 145 15.78 -2.08 -4.86
N ASP A 146 16.68 -2.73 -5.57
CA ASP A 146 16.35 -3.36 -6.84
C ASP A 146 15.01 -4.07 -6.66
N ALA A 147 14.02 -3.73 -7.48
CA ALA A 147 12.69 -4.31 -7.38
C ALA A 147 12.79 -5.85 -7.36
N GLY A 148 13.73 -6.41 -8.14
CA GLY A 148 14.09 -7.82 -8.10
C GLY A 148 14.56 -8.26 -6.71
N ALA A 149 15.44 -7.52 -6.06
CA ALA A 149 15.94 -7.87 -4.72
C ALA A 149 14.85 -7.84 -3.65
N VAL A 150 13.89 -6.90 -3.75
CA VAL A 150 12.72 -6.84 -2.84
C VAL A 150 11.81 -8.04 -3.05
N ILE A 151 11.51 -8.38 -4.30
CA ILE A 151 10.69 -9.53 -4.65
C ILE A 151 11.32 -10.81 -4.17
N GLU A 152 12.60 -11.01 -4.46
CA GLU A 152 13.33 -12.21 -4.03
C GLU A 152 13.46 -12.31 -2.50
N SER A 153 13.58 -11.20 -1.81
CA SER A 153 13.53 -11.14 -0.34
C SER A 153 12.15 -11.58 0.19
N ARG A 154 11.06 -11.03 -0.39
CA ARG A 154 9.69 -11.40 0.00
C ARG A 154 9.36 -12.84 -0.29
N LYS A 155 9.74 -13.35 -1.48
CA LYS A 155 9.58 -14.76 -1.85
C LYS A 155 10.32 -15.68 -0.87
N ARG A 156 11.56 -15.35 -0.52
CA ARG A 156 12.37 -16.11 0.42
C ARG A 156 11.74 -16.15 1.82
N GLN A 157 11.26 -15.01 2.31
CA GLN A 157 10.57 -14.94 3.60
C GLN A 157 9.24 -15.72 3.58
N ALA A 158 8.49 -15.65 2.49
CA ALA A 158 7.26 -16.43 2.31
C ALA A 158 7.54 -17.95 2.30
N LEU A 159 8.62 -18.38 1.64
CA LEU A 159 9.05 -19.79 1.65
C LEU A 159 9.39 -20.29 3.05
N ILE A 160 10.07 -19.48 3.87
CA ILE A 160 10.34 -19.83 5.27
C ILE A 160 9.02 -20.07 6.01
N GLN A 161 8.01 -19.18 5.85
CA GLN A 161 6.70 -19.33 6.49
C GLN A 161 5.94 -20.57 5.98
N LEU A 162 6.02 -20.88 4.68
CA LEU A 162 5.43 -22.10 4.11
C LEU A 162 6.08 -23.37 4.69
N THR A 163 7.41 -23.37 4.82
CA THR A 163 8.14 -24.48 5.45
C THR A 163 7.75 -24.65 6.91
N MET A 164 7.65 -23.56 7.67
CA MET A 164 7.19 -23.59 9.07
C MET A 164 5.74 -24.11 9.21
N ALA A 165 4.91 -23.89 8.19
CA ALA A 165 3.55 -24.40 8.13
C ALA A 165 3.44 -25.83 7.59
N SER A 166 4.58 -26.53 7.36
CA SER A 166 4.64 -27.88 6.83
C SER A 166 4.01 -28.05 5.44
N GLU A 167 4.02 -26.99 4.64
CA GLU A 167 3.53 -27.09 3.25
C GLU A 167 4.49 -27.93 2.41
N PRO A 168 3.97 -28.72 1.44
CA PRO A 168 4.80 -29.57 0.59
C PRO A 168 5.87 -28.75 -0.15
N HIS A 169 7.06 -29.34 -0.26
CA HIS A 169 8.15 -28.73 -1.02
C HIS A 169 7.71 -28.39 -2.45
N GLU A 170 8.03 -27.18 -2.91
CA GLU A 170 7.67 -26.67 -4.24
C GLU A 170 6.16 -26.48 -4.51
N SER A 171 5.29 -26.60 -3.51
CA SER A 171 3.84 -26.38 -3.67
C SER A 171 3.51 -24.99 -4.23
N HIS A 172 4.39 -24.01 -3.99
CA HIS A 172 4.23 -22.61 -4.43
C HIS A 172 4.44 -22.41 -5.93
N LYS A 173 5.27 -23.25 -6.60
CA LYS A 173 5.75 -23.00 -7.97
C LYS A 173 4.60 -22.79 -8.94
N ALA A 174 3.67 -23.72 -8.99
CA ALA A 174 2.51 -23.66 -9.91
C ALA A 174 1.73 -22.35 -9.81
N LEU A 175 1.57 -21.81 -8.59
CA LEU A 175 0.91 -20.53 -8.37
C LEU A 175 1.81 -19.35 -8.73
N TRP A 176 3.06 -19.34 -8.25
CA TRP A 176 3.93 -18.19 -8.42
C TRP A 176 4.35 -17.95 -9.87
N ASP A 177 4.38 -19.00 -10.70
CA ASP A 177 4.64 -18.89 -12.14
C ASP A 177 3.50 -18.19 -12.90
N THR A 178 2.30 -18.10 -12.31
CA THR A 178 1.14 -17.40 -12.88
C THR A 178 1.00 -15.95 -12.37
N LEU A 179 1.79 -15.55 -11.38
CA LEU A 179 1.69 -14.24 -10.74
C LEU A 179 2.75 -13.28 -11.29
N ASP A 180 2.35 -12.05 -11.52
CA ASP A 180 3.22 -11.02 -12.04
C ASP A 180 4.08 -10.32 -10.95
N VAL A 181 4.99 -9.48 -11.40
CA VAL A 181 5.86 -8.68 -10.54
C VAL A 181 5.04 -7.77 -9.61
N SER A 182 3.93 -7.23 -10.10
CA SER A 182 3.11 -6.29 -9.33
C SER A 182 2.47 -6.98 -8.12
N TYR A 183 2.09 -8.24 -8.23
CA TYR A 183 1.59 -9.02 -7.12
C TYR A 183 2.61 -9.09 -5.96
N PHE A 184 3.87 -9.45 -6.26
CA PHE A 184 4.92 -9.55 -5.25
C PHE A 184 5.36 -8.20 -4.68
N MET A 185 5.12 -7.12 -5.43
CA MET A 185 5.34 -5.75 -4.94
C MET A 185 4.24 -5.24 -4.03
N ARG A 186 3.00 -5.69 -4.21
CA ARG A 186 1.84 -5.28 -3.41
C ARG A 186 1.68 -6.03 -2.10
N HIS A 187 2.08 -7.31 -2.07
CA HIS A 187 1.87 -8.19 -0.91
C HIS A 187 3.15 -8.38 -0.10
N ASP A 188 3.02 -8.43 1.23
CA ASP A 188 4.12 -8.82 2.10
C ASP A 188 4.32 -10.34 2.13
N ALA A 189 5.38 -10.80 2.79
CA ALA A 189 5.71 -12.22 2.85
C ALA A 189 4.63 -13.07 3.54
N GLY A 190 3.93 -12.51 4.53
CA GLY A 190 2.84 -13.18 5.24
C GLY A 190 1.60 -13.35 4.37
N ASP A 191 1.25 -12.33 3.59
CA ASP A 191 0.18 -12.39 2.61
C ASP A 191 0.49 -13.40 1.52
N ILE A 192 1.71 -13.35 0.94
CA ILE A 192 2.15 -14.29 -0.09
C ILE A 192 2.09 -15.73 0.42
N ALA A 193 2.58 -16.00 1.61
CA ALA A 193 2.51 -17.34 2.22
C ALA A 193 1.06 -17.78 2.45
N TRP A 194 0.20 -16.90 2.97
CA TRP A 194 -1.20 -17.20 3.19
C TRP A 194 -1.94 -17.49 1.87
N HIS A 195 -1.79 -16.64 0.85
CA HIS A 195 -2.39 -16.86 -0.47
C HIS A 195 -1.93 -18.19 -1.07
N THR A 196 -0.63 -18.48 -0.96
CA THR A 196 -0.06 -19.74 -1.48
C THR A 196 -0.69 -20.96 -0.82
N ARG A 197 -0.84 -20.98 0.50
CA ARG A 197 -1.51 -22.07 1.24
C ARG A 197 -2.96 -22.29 0.79
N GLN A 198 -3.66 -21.23 0.42
CA GLN A 198 -5.05 -21.33 -0.01
C GLN A 198 -5.19 -21.78 -1.47
N LEU A 199 -4.24 -21.40 -2.34
CA LEU A 199 -4.41 -21.50 -3.80
C LEU A 199 -3.50 -22.53 -4.48
N ALA A 200 -2.36 -22.91 -3.88
CA ALA A 200 -1.34 -23.75 -4.55
C ALA A 200 -1.91 -25.06 -5.14
N ARG A 201 -2.80 -25.75 -4.42
CA ARG A 201 -3.41 -27.00 -4.89
C ARG A 201 -4.26 -26.80 -6.15
N TYR A 202 -4.93 -25.66 -6.26
CA TYR A 202 -5.79 -25.36 -7.41
C TYR A 202 -4.96 -24.94 -8.63
N ALA A 203 -3.90 -24.14 -8.40
CA ALA A 203 -2.95 -23.77 -9.46
C ALA A 203 -2.26 -25.00 -10.04
N ARG A 204 -1.86 -25.97 -9.19
CA ARG A 204 -1.26 -27.22 -9.62
C ARG A 204 -2.24 -28.08 -10.43
N ALA A 205 -3.49 -28.23 -9.94
CA ALA A 205 -4.51 -28.98 -10.66
C ALA A 205 -4.81 -28.37 -12.06
N ALA A 206 -4.82 -27.05 -12.17
CA ALA A 206 -5.00 -26.36 -13.44
C ALA A 206 -3.80 -26.60 -14.39
N GLN A 207 -2.56 -26.55 -13.88
CA GLN A 207 -1.37 -26.86 -14.69
C GLN A 207 -1.35 -28.33 -15.17
N ASP A 208 -1.73 -29.26 -14.31
CA ASP A 208 -1.78 -30.68 -14.65
C ASP A 208 -2.85 -30.97 -15.71
N ALA A 209 -4.00 -30.30 -15.64
CA ALA A 209 -5.05 -30.38 -16.66
C ALA A 209 -4.56 -29.86 -18.04
N ILE A 210 -3.90 -28.68 -18.07
CA ILE A 210 -3.34 -28.13 -19.31
C ILE A 210 -2.29 -29.06 -19.92
N LYS A 211 -1.42 -29.67 -19.10
CA LYS A 211 -0.41 -30.62 -19.58
C LYS A 211 -1.03 -31.90 -20.16
N SER A 212 -2.10 -32.42 -19.55
CA SER A 212 -2.79 -33.62 -20.04
C SER A 212 -3.48 -33.36 -21.38
N GLU A 213 -4.07 -32.15 -21.57
CA GLU A 213 -4.67 -31.77 -22.87
C GLU A 213 -3.63 -31.63 -23.98
N ALA A 214 -2.46 -31.03 -23.68
CA ALA A 214 -1.36 -30.90 -24.63
C ALA A 214 -0.81 -32.27 -25.09
N THR A 215 -0.75 -33.26 -24.18
CA THR A 215 -0.26 -34.60 -24.48
C THR A 215 -1.27 -35.42 -25.28
N SER A 216 -2.56 -35.16 -25.10
CA SER A 216 -3.62 -35.85 -25.87
C SER A 216 -3.84 -35.27 -27.27
N ALA A 217 -3.48 -34.01 -27.52
CA ALA A 217 -3.59 -33.37 -28.83
C ALA A 217 -2.58 -33.91 -29.86
N ASP A 218 -1.48 -34.51 -29.41
CA ASP A 218 -0.44 -35.08 -30.30
C ASP A 218 -0.76 -36.52 -30.78
N SER A 219 -1.85 -37.11 -30.29
CA SER A 219 -2.13 -38.54 -30.53
C SER A 219 -3.46 -38.86 -31.26
N THR A 220 -4.28 -37.86 -31.64
CA THR A 220 -5.57 -38.20 -32.36
C THR A 220 -6.03 -37.10 -33.30
N SER A 221 -5.95 -37.38 -34.59
CA SER A 221 -6.83 -36.78 -35.61
C SER A 221 -8.21 -37.39 -35.54
N ALA A 222 -9.24 -36.54 -35.52
CA ALA A 222 -10.64 -36.74 -35.80
C ALA A 222 -11.63 -36.81 -34.63
N GLU A 223 -12.65 -35.98 -34.86
CA GLU A 223 -14.03 -36.00 -34.36
C GLU A 223 -14.34 -35.26 -33.04
N GLY A 224 -14.96 -34.12 -33.29
CA GLY A 224 -16.05 -33.44 -32.57
C GLY A 224 -16.34 -33.80 -31.12
N GLN A 225 -15.48 -33.36 -30.18
CA GLN A 225 -15.94 -33.25 -28.80
C GLN A 225 -15.82 -31.80 -28.31
N ASN A 226 -16.95 -31.25 -27.91
CA ASN A 226 -17.09 -29.93 -27.29
C ASN A 226 -16.32 -29.95 -25.96
N HIS A 227 -15.01 -29.66 -25.99
CA HIS A 227 -14.21 -29.52 -24.79
C HIS A 227 -14.58 -28.20 -24.07
N THR A 228 -15.46 -28.30 -23.11
CA THR A 228 -15.64 -27.24 -22.11
C THR A 228 -14.31 -26.99 -21.41
N LYS A 229 -13.71 -25.83 -21.69
CA LYS A 229 -12.52 -25.34 -21.02
C LYS A 229 -12.73 -25.50 -19.51
N PRO A 230 -11.79 -26.08 -18.75
CA PRO A 230 -11.96 -26.25 -17.31
C PRO A 230 -12.26 -24.89 -16.67
N GLU A 231 -13.44 -24.78 -16.05
CA GLU A 231 -13.82 -23.55 -15.35
C GLU A 231 -12.86 -23.30 -14.18
N THR A 232 -12.21 -22.16 -14.17
CA THR A 232 -11.40 -21.74 -13.04
C THR A 232 -12.30 -21.68 -11.80
N PRO A 233 -12.00 -22.44 -10.73
CA PRO A 233 -12.86 -22.46 -9.56
C PRO A 233 -12.87 -21.09 -8.88
N VAL A 234 -14.03 -20.65 -8.42
CA VAL A 234 -14.16 -19.47 -7.57
C VAL A 234 -13.79 -19.88 -6.14
N ILE A 235 -12.75 -19.28 -5.59
CA ILE A 235 -12.26 -19.54 -4.24
C ILE A 235 -12.35 -18.26 -3.43
N VAL A 236 -13.07 -18.33 -2.31
CA VAL A 236 -13.15 -17.23 -1.34
C VAL A 236 -12.62 -17.72 -0.01
N ARG A 237 -11.71 -16.96 0.59
CA ARG A 237 -11.15 -17.21 1.91
C ARG A 237 -11.12 -15.92 2.71
N ALA A 238 -11.29 -16.02 4.01
CA ALA A 238 -11.19 -14.90 4.91
C ALA A 238 -10.32 -15.27 6.11
N ARG A 239 -9.61 -14.28 6.64
CA ARG A 239 -8.89 -14.35 7.91
C ARG A 239 -9.04 -13.03 8.67
N LEU A 240 -8.77 -13.06 9.96
CA LEU A 240 -8.57 -11.81 10.70
C LEU A 240 -7.36 -11.08 10.12
N SER A 241 -7.47 -9.78 9.99
CA SER A 241 -6.37 -8.96 9.52
C SER A 241 -5.16 -9.12 10.45
N PRO A 242 -3.96 -9.44 9.94
CA PRO A 242 -2.77 -9.50 10.77
C PRO A 242 -2.39 -8.12 11.36
N LEU A 243 -3.01 -7.05 10.89
CA LEU A 243 -2.84 -5.69 11.39
C LEU A 243 -3.80 -5.33 12.56
N GLY A 244 -4.58 -6.30 13.04
CA GLY A 244 -5.35 -6.20 14.29
C GLY A 244 -6.83 -5.87 14.14
N GLU A 245 -7.27 -5.20 13.07
CA GLU A 245 -8.68 -4.83 12.88
C GLU A 245 -9.23 -5.29 11.53
N GLY A 246 -10.44 -5.84 11.53
CA GLY A 246 -11.18 -6.23 10.33
C GLY A 246 -10.82 -7.61 9.77
N LEU A 247 -11.42 -7.90 8.62
CA LEU A 247 -11.23 -9.13 7.86
C LEU A 247 -10.41 -8.85 6.59
N GLN A 248 -9.46 -9.73 6.32
CA GLN A 248 -8.79 -9.80 5.02
C GLN A 248 -9.48 -10.90 4.22
N VAL A 249 -10.00 -10.55 3.04
CA VAL A 249 -10.71 -11.47 2.16
C VAL A 249 -9.90 -11.70 0.89
N LEU A 250 -9.65 -12.96 0.57
CA LEU A 250 -9.05 -13.42 -0.67
C LEU A 250 -10.15 -13.94 -1.60
N VAL A 251 -10.22 -13.38 -2.79
CA VAL A 251 -11.06 -13.88 -3.88
C VAL A 251 -10.17 -14.28 -5.04
N TYR A 252 -10.25 -15.53 -5.46
CA TYR A 252 -9.57 -16.04 -6.64
C TYR A 252 -10.63 -16.58 -7.62
N ALA A 253 -10.67 -16.03 -8.82
CA ALA A 253 -11.64 -16.37 -9.85
C ALA A 253 -11.08 -16.04 -11.24
N ALA A 254 -11.71 -16.56 -12.29
CA ALA A 254 -11.44 -16.09 -13.64
C ALA A 254 -11.82 -14.60 -13.74
N ASP A 255 -10.99 -13.82 -14.44
CA ASP A 255 -11.27 -12.41 -14.67
C ASP A 255 -12.53 -12.25 -15.54
N ARG A 256 -13.40 -11.36 -15.10
CA ARG A 256 -14.69 -11.05 -15.78
C ARG A 256 -14.94 -9.55 -15.70
N PRO A 257 -15.58 -8.97 -16.71
CA PRO A 257 -15.99 -7.57 -16.66
C PRO A 257 -16.74 -7.26 -15.35
N ASP A 258 -16.41 -6.14 -14.72
CA ASP A 258 -17.04 -5.63 -13.49
C ASP A 258 -16.94 -6.53 -12.25
N LEU A 259 -16.13 -7.60 -12.27
CA LEU A 259 -16.03 -8.53 -11.14
C LEU A 259 -15.64 -7.81 -9.85
N PHE A 260 -14.62 -6.95 -9.90
CA PHE A 260 -14.15 -6.18 -8.74
C PHE A 260 -15.22 -5.22 -8.22
N ALA A 261 -15.89 -4.49 -9.12
CA ALA A 261 -16.98 -3.57 -8.75
C ALA A 261 -18.16 -4.31 -8.09
N ARG A 262 -18.49 -5.52 -8.59
CA ARG A 262 -19.54 -6.36 -7.99
C ARG A 262 -19.17 -6.88 -6.61
N ILE A 263 -17.90 -7.25 -6.40
CA ILE A 263 -17.39 -7.68 -5.09
C ILE A 263 -17.47 -6.51 -4.10
N CYS A 264 -16.95 -5.32 -4.48
CA CYS A 264 -17.04 -4.11 -3.66
C CYS A 264 -18.48 -3.75 -3.33
N GLY A 265 -19.38 -3.75 -4.31
CA GLY A 265 -20.80 -3.48 -4.11
C GLY A 265 -21.52 -4.51 -3.24
N TYR A 266 -21.02 -5.74 -3.15
CA TYR A 266 -21.53 -6.73 -2.19
C TYR A 266 -21.15 -6.34 -0.75
N PHE A 267 -19.88 -6.02 -0.48
CA PHE A 267 -19.42 -5.64 0.83
C PHE A 267 -20.03 -4.31 1.32
N ASP A 268 -20.20 -3.36 0.41
CA ASP A 268 -20.87 -2.07 0.70
C ASP A 268 -22.32 -2.26 1.17
N ARG A 269 -23.05 -3.24 0.62
CA ARG A 269 -24.42 -3.57 1.04
C ARG A 269 -24.50 -4.46 2.28
N ALA A 270 -23.44 -5.22 2.56
CA ALA A 270 -23.41 -6.14 3.71
C ALA A 270 -23.02 -5.45 5.02
N GLY A 271 -22.57 -4.17 4.98
CA GLY A 271 -22.22 -3.34 6.15
C GLY A 271 -20.78 -3.48 6.50
#